data_b09c1d06c01327e6d74b730db1aa1cbe
#
_entry.id   b09c1d06c01327e6d74b730db1aa1cbe
#
_cell.length_a   1.000
_cell.length_b   1.000
_cell.length_c   1.000
_cell.angle_alpha   90.00
_cell.angle_beta   90.00
_cell.angle_gamma   90.00
#
_symmetry.space_group_name_H-M   'P 1'
#
loop_
_entity.id
_entity.type
_entity.pdbx_description
1 polymer ?
#
loop_
_entity_poly.entity_id
_entity_poly.type
_entity_poly.pdbx_seq_one_letter_code
_entity_poly.pdbx_strand_id
1 'polypeptide(L)'
;MRRLLGIAWIGLMLAAVTSAATINAQVASAHAARVSANPPDNAVLTTGPDQVSATFNERLQTTFAAMTVVGPDGNVWSTGEPAVQGAVVSIGMRPLGPAGTYTVNYRVTSADGHVVSGSWSFRLTVPGTGTPGPAAAATDTGDDIPVWPFVVVALALVAAGALWAVRRRP
;
A
#
# COMPACT_ATOMS: atom_id res chain seq x y z
N MET A 1 0.34 -0.50 -58.23
CA MET A 1 -0.68 0.06 -57.35
C MET A 1 -1.44 -0.98 -56.52
N ARG A 2 -2.00 -2.06 -57.10
CA ARG A 2 -2.79 -3.08 -56.32
C ARG A 2 -2.01 -3.78 -55.21
N ARG A 3 -0.70 -4.04 -55.37
CA ARG A 3 0.14 -4.71 -54.33
C ARG A 3 0.43 -3.78 -53.15
N LEU A 4 0.59 -2.47 -53.36
CA LEU A 4 0.81 -1.49 -52.29
C LEU A 4 -0.45 -1.25 -51.45
N LEU A 5 -1.62 -1.26 -52.08
CA LEU A 5 -2.91 -1.23 -51.40
C LEU A 5 -3.12 -2.45 -50.51
N GLY A 6 -2.75 -3.67 -50.96
CA GLY A 6 -2.85 -4.89 -50.13
C GLY A 6 -1.97 -4.85 -48.90
N ILE A 7 -0.74 -4.35 -49.02
CA ILE A 7 0.18 -4.21 -47.86
C ILE A 7 -0.35 -3.19 -46.87
N ALA A 8 -0.91 -2.07 -47.33
CA ALA A 8 -1.49 -1.03 -46.47
C ALA A 8 -2.71 -1.56 -45.68
N TRP A 9 -3.56 -2.39 -46.33
CA TRP A 9 -4.71 -3.01 -45.65
C TRP A 9 -4.29 -4.02 -44.59
N ILE A 10 -3.25 -4.84 -44.86
CA ILE A 10 -2.72 -5.82 -43.90
C ILE A 10 -2.12 -5.07 -42.69
N GLY A 11 -1.36 -4.00 -42.92
CA GLY A 11 -0.82 -3.17 -41.85
C GLY A 11 -1.90 -2.52 -40.95
N LEU A 12 -2.99 -2.02 -41.58
CA LEU A 12 -4.10 -1.44 -40.85
C LEU A 12 -4.86 -2.47 -40.01
N MET A 13 -5.07 -3.67 -40.57
CA MET A 13 -5.70 -4.79 -39.83
C MET A 13 -4.83 -5.25 -38.65
N LEU A 14 -3.52 -5.35 -38.83
CA LEU A 14 -2.61 -5.73 -37.76
C LEU A 14 -2.62 -4.67 -36.65
N ALA A 15 -2.60 -3.39 -36.99
CA ALA A 15 -2.70 -2.29 -36.03
C ALA A 15 -4.04 -2.28 -35.27
N ALA A 16 -5.14 -2.61 -35.93
CA ALA A 16 -6.44 -2.71 -35.30
C ALA A 16 -6.53 -3.88 -34.32
N VAL A 17 -5.96 -5.05 -34.67
CA VAL A 17 -5.93 -6.23 -33.80
C VAL A 17 -5.04 -6.01 -32.57
N THR A 18 -3.87 -5.38 -32.73
CA THR A 18 -2.99 -5.06 -31.60
C THR A 18 -3.62 -4.01 -30.67
N SER A 19 -4.31 -2.99 -31.20
CA SER A 19 -5.04 -2.00 -30.39
C SER A 19 -6.21 -2.63 -29.63
N ALA A 20 -6.94 -3.56 -30.21
CA ALA A 20 -8.04 -4.26 -29.53
C ALA A 20 -7.54 -5.18 -28.41
N ALA A 21 -6.36 -5.78 -28.55
CA ALA A 21 -5.76 -6.62 -27.52
C ALA A 21 -5.31 -5.85 -26.28
N THR A 22 -4.87 -4.60 -26.43
CA THR A 22 -4.45 -3.74 -25.32
C THR A 22 -5.62 -3.18 -24.52
N ILE A 23 -6.80 -3.00 -25.12
CA ILE A 23 -8.00 -2.48 -24.44
C ILE A 23 -8.62 -3.51 -23.49
N ASN A 24 -8.40 -4.81 -23.72
CA ASN A 24 -8.92 -5.90 -22.89
C ASN A 24 -7.89 -6.49 -21.90
N ALA A 25 -6.73 -5.87 -21.73
CA ALA A 25 -5.82 -6.24 -20.67
C ALA A 25 -6.48 -5.85 -19.33
N GLN A 26 -7.25 -6.76 -18.78
CA GLN A 26 -7.63 -6.67 -17.36
C GLN A 26 -6.30 -6.62 -16.59
N VAL A 27 -6.13 -5.56 -15.82
CA VAL A 27 -5.04 -5.51 -14.85
C VAL A 27 -5.34 -6.68 -13.90
N ALA A 28 -4.66 -7.81 -14.13
CA ALA A 28 -4.63 -8.88 -13.14
C ALA A 28 -3.97 -8.25 -11.91
N SER A 29 -4.80 -7.87 -10.93
CA SER A 29 -4.31 -7.42 -9.62
C SER A 29 -3.69 -8.65 -8.96
N ALA A 30 -2.41 -8.86 -9.21
CA ALA A 30 -1.61 -9.93 -8.60
C ALA A 30 -1.28 -9.62 -7.13
N HIS A 31 -1.80 -8.51 -6.60
CA HIS A 31 -1.50 -8.04 -5.24
C HIS A 31 -2.69 -8.34 -4.33
N ALA A 32 -2.40 -8.84 -3.15
CA ALA A 32 -3.40 -9.06 -2.12
C ALA A 32 -4.16 -7.76 -1.82
N ALA A 33 -5.49 -7.79 -1.93
CA ALA A 33 -6.36 -6.70 -1.56
C ALA A 33 -7.17 -7.08 -0.32
N ARG A 34 -7.25 -6.20 0.67
CA ARG A 34 -8.10 -6.42 1.84
C ARG A 34 -9.57 -6.36 1.43
N VAL A 35 -10.30 -7.46 1.62
CA VAL A 35 -11.72 -7.58 1.27
C VAL A 35 -12.63 -7.37 2.47
N SER A 36 -12.14 -7.63 3.70
CA SER A 36 -12.88 -7.36 4.93
C SER A 36 -11.95 -7.15 6.12
N ALA A 37 -12.49 -6.65 7.22
CA ALA A 37 -11.82 -6.50 8.51
C ALA A 37 -12.80 -6.82 9.64
N ASN A 38 -12.26 -7.26 10.77
CA ASN A 38 -13.00 -7.43 12.01
C ASN A 38 -12.21 -6.78 13.16
N PRO A 39 -12.74 -5.73 13.82
CA PRO A 39 -14.02 -5.05 13.51
C PRO A 39 -14.02 -4.43 12.10
N PRO A 40 -15.19 -4.26 11.48
CA PRO A 40 -15.30 -3.55 10.20
C PRO A 40 -14.72 -2.14 10.25
N ASP A 41 -14.31 -1.62 9.12
CA ASP A 41 -13.84 -0.24 9.02
C ASP A 41 -14.93 0.75 9.46
N ASN A 42 -14.55 1.72 10.29
CA ASN A 42 -15.45 2.70 10.93
C ASN A 42 -16.50 2.09 11.87
N ALA A 43 -16.34 0.85 12.33
CA ALA A 43 -17.24 0.25 13.32
C ALA A 43 -17.25 1.07 14.62
N VAL A 44 -18.43 1.17 15.23
CA VAL A 44 -18.63 1.82 16.52
C VAL A 44 -18.94 0.74 17.56
N LEU A 45 -18.09 0.63 18.56
CA LEU A 45 -18.14 -0.42 19.57
C LEU A 45 -18.33 0.19 20.97
N THR A 46 -19.04 -0.53 21.81
CA THR A 46 -19.15 -0.22 23.25
C THR A 46 -18.14 -1.00 24.10
N THR A 47 -17.65 -2.11 23.55
CA THR A 47 -16.67 -3.00 24.20
C THR A 47 -15.52 -3.30 23.22
N GLY A 48 -14.29 -3.27 23.72
CA GLY A 48 -13.13 -3.61 22.91
C GLY A 48 -13.13 -5.08 22.45
N PRO A 49 -12.67 -5.38 21.23
CA PRO A 49 -12.49 -6.76 20.78
C PRO A 49 -11.26 -7.40 21.43
N ASP A 50 -11.26 -8.72 21.58
CA ASP A 50 -10.10 -9.47 22.05
C ASP A 50 -9.04 -9.66 20.96
N GLN A 51 -9.42 -9.50 19.70
CA GLN A 51 -8.58 -9.67 18.52
C GLN A 51 -9.08 -8.78 17.38
N VAL A 52 -8.16 -8.32 16.54
CA VAL A 52 -8.50 -7.72 15.25
C VAL A 52 -7.97 -8.57 14.11
N SER A 53 -8.66 -8.56 12.97
CA SER A 53 -8.23 -9.33 11.79
C SER A 53 -8.57 -8.64 10.49
N ALA A 54 -7.81 -8.96 9.45
CA ALA A 54 -8.08 -8.56 8.07
C ALA A 54 -8.07 -9.78 7.16
N THR A 55 -9.05 -9.86 6.27
CA THR A 55 -9.16 -10.90 5.24
C THR A 55 -8.82 -10.32 3.88
N PHE A 56 -8.04 -11.06 3.10
CA PHE A 56 -7.58 -10.68 1.77
C PHE A 56 -8.22 -11.58 0.70
N ASN A 57 -8.17 -11.13 -0.55
CA ASN A 57 -8.70 -11.87 -1.70
C ASN A 57 -7.85 -13.09 -2.08
N GLU A 58 -6.66 -13.25 -1.50
CA GLU A 58 -5.75 -14.36 -1.74
C GLU A 58 -5.01 -14.80 -0.47
N ARG A 59 -4.30 -15.92 -0.55
CA ARG A 59 -3.46 -16.41 0.55
C ARG A 59 -2.27 -15.47 0.76
N LEU A 60 -1.92 -15.26 2.03
CA LEU A 60 -0.75 -14.49 2.43
C LEU A 60 0.41 -15.42 2.77
N GLN A 61 1.62 -14.92 2.65
CA GLN A 61 2.79 -15.59 3.20
C GLN A 61 2.77 -15.49 4.73
N THR A 62 3.16 -16.56 5.39
CA THR A 62 3.16 -16.64 6.86
C THR A 62 4.33 -15.88 7.51
N THR A 63 5.33 -15.54 6.71
CA THR A 63 6.50 -14.77 7.13
C THR A 63 6.32 -13.28 6.83
N PHE A 64 6.98 -12.43 7.62
CA PHE A 64 7.01 -10.97 7.41
C PHE A 64 5.64 -10.26 7.53
N ALA A 65 4.69 -10.85 8.26
CA ALA A 65 3.47 -10.14 8.63
C ALA A 65 3.75 -9.22 9.83
N ALA A 66 3.26 -7.99 9.76
CA ALA A 66 3.21 -7.05 10.87
C ALA A 66 1.80 -6.50 11.01
N MET A 67 1.35 -6.35 12.24
CA MET A 67 0.06 -5.73 12.56
C MET A 67 0.17 -5.04 13.93
N THR A 68 -0.32 -3.82 14.02
CA THR A 68 -0.34 -3.04 15.26
C THR A 68 -1.65 -2.30 15.38
N VAL A 69 -2.10 -2.05 16.60
CA VAL A 69 -3.26 -1.21 16.88
C VAL A 69 -2.82 -0.04 17.74
N VAL A 70 -3.06 1.17 17.26
CA VAL A 70 -2.72 2.43 17.95
C VAL A 70 -4.01 3.06 18.44
N GLY A 71 -4.05 3.38 19.72
CA GLY A 71 -5.20 4.02 20.35
C GLY A 71 -5.19 5.55 20.23
N PRO A 72 -6.25 6.21 20.73
CA PRO A 72 -6.39 7.67 20.71
C PRO A 72 -5.34 8.39 21.56
N ASP A 73 -4.67 7.68 22.44
CA ASP A 73 -3.57 8.12 23.31
C ASP A 73 -2.19 8.00 22.69
N GLY A 74 -2.10 7.53 21.42
CA GLY A 74 -0.85 7.31 20.70
C GLY A 74 -0.08 6.05 21.15
N ASN A 75 -0.66 5.23 22.01
CA ASN A 75 -0.02 4.00 22.48
C ASN A 75 -0.47 2.76 21.70
N VAL A 76 0.35 1.70 21.76
CA VAL A 76 0.04 0.39 21.15
C VAL A 76 -0.92 -0.38 22.06
N TRP A 77 -2.02 -0.84 21.48
CA TRP A 77 -3.06 -1.62 22.14
C TRP A 77 -3.17 -3.06 21.64
N SER A 78 -2.36 -3.43 20.63
CA SER A 78 -2.20 -4.82 20.25
C SER A 78 -1.25 -5.56 21.19
N THR A 79 -1.34 -6.90 21.21
CA THR A 79 -0.49 -7.78 22.01
C THR A 79 -0.17 -9.08 21.29
N GLY A 80 0.99 -9.64 21.56
CA GLY A 80 1.47 -10.85 20.89
C GLY A 80 2.00 -10.58 19.48
N GLU A 81 2.24 -11.65 18.75
CA GLU A 81 2.72 -11.61 17.36
C GLU A 81 1.55 -11.76 16.38
N PRO A 82 1.61 -11.11 15.22
CA PRO A 82 0.62 -11.32 14.17
C PRO A 82 0.61 -12.78 13.69
N ALA A 83 -0.58 -13.34 13.52
CA ALA A 83 -0.77 -14.68 13.00
C ALA A 83 -1.40 -14.63 11.60
N VAL A 84 -0.85 -15.40 10.65
CA VAL A 84 -1.40 -15.56 9.30
C VAL A 84 -1.95 -16.95 9.13
N GLN A 85 -3.23 -17.05 8.76
CA GLN A 85 -3.92 -18.30 8.43
C GLN A 85 -4.61 -18.18 7.07
N GLY A 86 -3.99 -18.72 6.04
CA GLY A 86 -4.53 -18.63 4.68
C GLY A 86 -4.56 -17.18 4.17
N ALA A 87 -5.74 -16.63 3.97
CA ALA A 87 -5.97 -15.25 3.53
C ALA A 87 -6.22 -14.27 4.69
N VAL A 88 -6.10 -14.71 5.94
CA VAL A 88 -6.41 -13.90 7.12
C VAL A 88 -5.14 -13.60 7.91
N VAL A 89 -4.95 -12.34 8.26
CA VAL A 89 -3.97 -11.90 9.26
C VAL A 89 -4.70 -11.36 10.48
N SER A 90 -4.21 -11.68 11.68
CA SER A 90 -4.83 -11.26 12.94
C SER A 90 -3.79 -10.98 14.02
N ILE A 91 -4.18 -10.18 15.02
CA ILE A 91 -3.38 -9.91 16.21
C ILE A 91 -4.28 -9.77 17.44
N GLY A 92 -3.82 -10.23 18.58
CA GLY A 92 -4.50 -10.07 19.86
C GLY A 92 -4.57 -8.61 20.31
N MET A 93 -5.58 -8.32 21.11
CA MET A 93 -5.77 -7.00 21.72
C MET A 93 -5.57 -7.05 23.24
N ARG A 94 -5.03 -5.97 23.78
CA ARG A 94 -5.10 -5.69 25.20
C ARG A 94 -6.52 -5.24 25.54
N PRO A 95 -7.01 -5.46 26.78
CA PRO A 95 -8.23 -4.78 27.23
C PRO A 95 -8.10 -3.29 26.96
N LEU A 96 -9.07 -2.70 26.24
CA LEU A 96 -8.99 -1.30 25.83
C LEU A 96 -9.23 -0.35 27.01
N GLY A 97 -8.66 0.86 26.90
CA GLY A 97 -8.76 1.92 27.90
C GLY A 97 -9.58 3.11 27.40
N PRO A 98 -8.97 4.14 26.82
CA PRO A 98 -9.69 5.39 26.51
C PRO A 98 -10.73 5.18 25.40
N ALA A 99 -11.85 5.88 25.52
CA ALA A 99 -12.79 6.02 24.41
C ALA A 99 -12.14 6.86 23.30
N GLY A 100 -12.41 6.52 22.06
CA GLY A 100 -11.83 7.20 20.91
C GLY A 100 -11.60 6.26 19.71
N THR A 101 -10.85 6.74 18.73
CA THR A 101 -10.52 5.99 17.51
C THR A 101 -9.27 5.15 17.71
N TYR A 102 -9.38 3.88 17.38
CA TYR A 102 -8.27 2.92 17.33
C TYR A 102 -7.96 2.64 15.86
N THR A 103 -6.70 2.81 15.49
CA THR A 103 -6.23 2.56 14.12
C THR A 103 -5.44 1.27 14.07
N VAL A 104 -5.86 0.36 13.22
CA VAL A 104 -5.16 -0.88 12.92
C VAL A 104 -4.29 -0.66 11.70
N ASN A 105 -2.99 -0.88 11.84
CA ASN A 105 -2.03 -0.83 10.74
C ASN A 105 -1.56 -2.25 10.44
N TYR A 106 -1.41 -2.59 9.16
CA TYR A 106 -0.91 -3.88 8.74
C TYR A 106 0.10 -3.76 7.61
N ARG A 107 1.00 -4.73 7.57
CA ARG A 107 1.92 -4.99 6.47
C ARG A 107 2.01 -6.50 6.30
N VAL A 108 1.65 -6.98 5.14
CA VAL A 108 1.61 -8.42 4.81
C VAL A 108 2.30 -8.65 3.47
N THR A 109 2.68 -9.90 3.22
CA THR A 109 3.24 -10.31 1.94
C THR A 109 2.24 -11.18 1.21
N SER A 110 1.89 -10.82 -0.01
CA SER A 110 1.02 -11.58 -0.91
C SER A 110 1.66 -12.89 -1.36
N ALA A 111 0.88 -13.78 -1.96
CA ALA A 111 1.38 -15.06 -2.45
C ALA A 111 2.50 -14.92 -3.48
N ASP A 112 2.46 -13.86 -4.29
CA ASP A 112 3.47 -13.52 -5.31
C ASP A 112 4.71 -12.78 -4.75
N GLY A 113 4.78 -12.54 -3.42
CA GLY A 113 5.91 -11.93 -2.75
C GLY A 113 5.87 -10.41 -2.64
N HIS A 114 4.82 -9.74 -3.12
CA HIS A 114 4.70 -8.30 -2.96
C HIS A 114 4.23 -7.90 -1.58
N VAL A 115 4.79 -6.81 -1.07
CA VAL A 115 4.39 -6.24 0.24
C VAL A 115 3.16 -5.37 0.05
N VAL A 116 2.13 -5.65 0.85
CA VAL A 116 0.90 -4.88 0.91
C VAL A 116 0.76 -4.28 2.30
N SER A 117 0.60 -2.96 2.37
CA SER A 117 0.41 -2.22 3.62
C SER A 117 -0.89 -1.44 3.56
N GLY A 118 -1.49 -1.22 4.71
CA GLY A 118 -2.70 -0.41 4.82
C GLY A 118 -3.15 -0.26 6.26
N SER A 119 -4.29 0.40 6.42
CA SER A 119 -4.89 0.64 7.72
C SER A 119 -6.42 0.64 7.63
N TRP A 120 -7.06 0.50 8.78
CA TRP A 120 -8.46 0.79 9.00
C TRP A 120 -8.67 1.21 10.44
N SER A 121 -9.84 1.72 10.79
CA SER A 121 -10.12 2.17 12.14
C SER A 121 -11.48 1.67 12.65
N PHE A 122 -11.61 1.62 13.98
CA PHE A 122 -12.86 1.48 14.68
C PHE A 122 -12.88 2.44 15.87
N ARG A 123 -14.06 2.75 16.38
CA ARG A 123 -14.25 3.68 17.49
C ARG A 123 -14.82 2.96 18.70
N LEU A 124 -14.15 3.11 19.85
CA LEU A 124 -14.66 2.74 21.17
C LEU A 124 -15.42 3.92 21.77
N THR A 125 -16.67 3.71 22.19
CA THR A 125 -17.53 4.79 22.76
C THR A 125 -17.54 4.81 24.28
N VAL A 126 -17.34 3.64 24.91
CA VAL A 126 -17.30 3.50 26.36
C VAL A 126 -15.86 3.22 26.78
N PRO A 127 -15.25 4.05 27.64
CA PRO A 127 -13.89 3.80 28.10
C PRO A 127 -13.83 2.52 28.94
N GLY A 128 -12.78 1.74 28.71
CA GLY A 128 -12.42 0.59 29.54
C GLY A 128 -11.34 0.94 30.58
N THR A 129 -10.85 -0.08 31.26
CA THR A 129 -9.84 0.04 32.34
C THR A 129 -8.49 -0.58 31.96
N GLY A 130 -8.29 -0.89 30.68
CA GLY A 130 -7.06 -1.53 30.21
C GLY A 130 -5.84 -0.61 30.31
N THR A 131 -4.67 -1.24 30.29
CA THR A 131 -3.38 -0.53 30.33
C THR A 131 -2.72 -0.62 28.94
N PRO A 132 -2.26 0.50 28.40
CA PRO A 132 -1.62 0.53 27.07
C PRO A 132 -0.27 -0.20 27.08
N GLY A 133 0.20 -0.55 25.91
CA GLY A 133 1.58 -0.90 25.63
C GLY A 133 2.46 0.35 25.50
N PRO A 134 3.66 0.23 24.92
CA PRO A 134 4.54 1.38 24.68
C PRO A 134 3.90 2.36 23.69
N ALA A 135 4.42 3.59 23.68
CA ALA A 135 4.06 4.56 22.63
C ALA A 135 4.34 3.96 21.25
N ALA A 136 3.41 4.16 20.32
CA ALA A 136 3.65 3.77 18.93
C ALA A 136 4.87 4.55 18.42
N ALA A 137 5.78 3.84 17.74
CA ALA A 137 6.86 4.53 17.04
C ALA A 137 6.23 5.56 16.10
N ALA A 138 6.69 6.82 16.20
CA ALA A 138 6.32 7.80 15.19
C ALA A 138 6.65 7.19 13.84
N THR A 139 5.68 7.19 12.94
CA THR A 139 5.97 6.89 11.54
C THR A 139 6.93 7.99 11.12
N ASP A 140 8.22 7.64 11.09
CA ASP A 140 9.22 8.50 10.47
C ASP A 140 8.74 8.60 9.01
N THR A 141 8.01 9.66 8.72
CA THR A 141 7.82 10.10 7.33
C THR A 141 9.23 10.50 6.93
N GLY A 142 9.97 9.48 6.46
CA GLY A 142 11.37 9.62 6.08
C GLY A 142 11.47 10.94 5.34
N ASP A 143 12.35 11.81 5.82
CA ASP A 143 12.64 13.08 5.18
C ASP A 143 12.75 12.80 3.68
N ASP A 144 11.71 13.18 2.93
CA ASP A 144 11.74 13.04 1.48
C ASP A 144 12.99 13.77 1.04
N ILE A 145 13.99 13.01 0.56
CA ILE A 145 15.24 13.59 0.07
C ILE A 145 14.81 14.64 -0.94
N PRO A 146 15.04 15.93 -0.67
CA PRO A 146 14.51 16.98 -1.51
C PRO A 146 15.05 16.76 -2.93
N VAL A 147 14.16 16.56 -3.89
CA VAL A 147 14.53 16.26 -5.29
C VAL A 147 15.13 17.46 -6.02
N TRP A 148 14.91 18.68 -5.49
CA TRP A 148 15.39 19.93 -6.11
C TRP A 148 16.92 19.99 -6.32
N PRO A 149 17.81 19.47 -5.45
CA PRO A 149 19.25 19.48 -5.70
C PRO A 149 19.61 18.65 -6.94
N PHE A 150 18.96 17.52 -7.14
CA PHE A 150 19.17 16.66 -8.33
C PHE A 150 18.69 17.35 -9.61
N VAL A 151 17.57 18.07 -9.55
CA VAL A 151 17.06 18.86 -10.67
C VAL A 151 18.04 19.98 -11.03
N VAL A 152 18.58 20.72 -10.04
CA VAL A 152 19.55 21.78 -10.25
C VAL A 152 20.84 21.24 -10.90
N VAL A 153 21.37 20.11 -10.40
CA VAL A 153 22.56 19.46 -10.97
C VAL A 153 22.30 19.03 -12.42
N ALA A 154 21.15 18.41 -12.70
CA ALA A 154 20.79 18.00 -14.05
C ALA A 154 20.73 19.20 -15.02
N LEU A 155 20.08 20.27 -14.61
CA LEU A 155 19.99 21.50 -15.42
C LEU A 155 21.38 22.14 -15.66
N ALA A 156 22.25 22.16 -14.65
CA ALA A 156 23.62 22.65 -14.78
C ALA A 156 24.45 21.84 -15.79
N LEU A 157 24.31 20.52 -15.76
CA LEU A 157 24.98 19.62 -16.71
C LEU A 157 24.48 19.83 -18.15
N VAL A 158 23.17 19.99 -18.34
CA VAL A 158 22.58 20.29 -19.65
C VAL A 158 23.06 21.64 -20.17
N ALA A 159 23.08 22.68 -19.33
CA ALA A 159 23.57 24.00 -19.69
C ALA A 159 25.06 23.98 -20.06
N ALA A 160 25.88 23.28 -19.28
CA ALA A 160 27.32 23.12 -19.55
C ALA A 160 27.56 22.38 -20.88
N GLY A 161 26.79 21.31 -21.14
CA GLY A 161 26.85 20.57 -22.41
C GLY A 161 26.45 21.41 -23.62
N ALA A 162 25.39 22.20 -23.49
CA ALA A 162 24.95 23.13 -24.54
C ALA A 162 25.99 24.19 -24.82
N LEU A 163 26.57 24.81 -23.78
CA LEU A 163 27.61 25.81 -23.91
C LEU A 163 28.88 25.25 -24.58
N TRP A 164 29.28 24.05 -24.21
CA TRP A 164 30.39 23.34 -24.82
C TRP A 164 30.16 23.04 -26.31
N ALA A 165 28.93 22.57 -26.66
CA ALA A 165 28.58 22.29 -28.04
C ALA A 165 28.55 23.55 -28.92
N VAL A 166 28.10 24.70 -28.39
CA VAL A 166 28.12 26.00 -29.11
C VAL A 166 29.54 26.48 -29.32
N ARG A 167 30.44 26.34 -28.30
CA ARG A 167 31.85 26.79 -28.40
C ARG A 167 32.70 25.91 -29.33
N ARG A 168 32.27 24.70 -29.65
CA ARG A 168 33.00 23.77 -30.55
C ARG A 168 32.51 23.84 -32.01
N ARG A 169 31.51 24.70 -32.33
CA ARG A 169 31.16 24.92 -33.73
C ARG A 169 32.21 25.83 -34.37
N PRO A 170 32.95 25.34 -35.42
CA PRO A 170 33.95 26.12 -36.14
C PRO A 170 33.29 27.27 -36.89
#